data_f8bb0ee33d83a1cf845035d75f1be62c
#
_entry.id   f8bb0ee33d83a1cf845035d75f1be62c
#
_cell.length_a   1.000
_cell.length_b   1.000
_cell.length_c   1.000
_cell.angle_alpha   90.00
_cell.angle_beta   90.00
_cell.angle_gamma   90.00
#
_symmetry.space_group_name_H-M   'P 1'
#
loop_
_entity.id
_entity.type
_entity.pdbx_description
1 polymer ?
#
loop_
_entity_poly.entity_id
_entity_poly.type
_entity_poly.pdbx_seq_one_letter_code
_entity_poly.pdbx_strand_id
1 'polypeptide(L)'
;YVMDNVYFCRLQQCCCGIVIRIVDKIRLFRQKSMRYFTNILRWISSQEHLYFLFGLLFIIPNCVFLFTEPLPVPVGLASIVMPLAFWMGVLLLARKPGVVVWCLLPKIILDGGQLVLLYLFGESVIAVDMFLNLTSSNASEASELLGNIFLVIVCVFFFYTLPTLWLATRSIRMKDRLTAVFRKRWAFRSLGLFGVGVLLCFLPSWQKHSFSLKNDVYPVNALYNLYFAITKSNKNANYSISSADFRFNSVRTGQADGKREIYVLVVGETSRAMEWSLYGYERNTTPRMEGLDGLIHFTDVVTQSNNTHKSVPIILSAASAENYGVIYDEKSIVTAFKEAGFRTLVIANQKLTTSMIGAFYREADTFIDMSTFNTGSYLTSLYDAALLPYLEKELDKSDEDMFIVLHTYGSHFNYHERYPAEFRIYTPDKAEGIRQSYKKE
;
A
#
# COMPACT_ATOMS: atom_id res chain seq x y z
N TYR A 1 36.30 -18.38 66.08
CA TYR A 1 35.95 -16.92 66.16
C TYR A 1 36.97 -15.96 65.48
N VAL A 2 38.21 -16.36 65.26
CA VAL A 2 39.24 -15.50 64.62
C VAL A 2 39.36 -15.77 63.12
N MET A 3 39.01 -16.96 62.65
CA MET A 3 39.06 -17.29 61.21
C MET A 3 37.90 -16.72 60.41
N ASP A 4 36.72 -16.59 60.99
CA ASP A 4 35.54 -16.05 60.28
C ASP A 4 35.63 -14.56 59.95
N ASN A 5 36.33 -13.78 60.80
CA ASN A 5 36.54 -12.35 60.56
C ASN A 5 37.51 -12.02 59.41
N VAL A 6 38.48 -12.91 59.12
CA VAL A 6 39.43 -12.71 58.03
C VAL A 6 38.83 -13.01 56.67
N TYR A 7 37.91 -13.99 56.60
CA TYR A 7 37.18 -14.31 55.37
C TYR A 7 36.15 -13.23 55.04
N PHE A 8 35.43 -12.68 56.03
CA PHE A 8 34.47 -11.62 55.85
C PHE A 8 35.11 -10.31 55.36
N CYS A 9 36.31 -9.97 55.90
CA CYS A 9 37.07 -8.78 55.48
C CYS A 9 37.61 -8.90 54.05
N ARG A 10 38.04 -10.09 53.62
CA ARG A 10 38.47 -10.34 52.21
C ARG A 10 37.33 -10.33 51.24
N LEU A 11 36.14 -10.82 51.56
CA LEU A 11 34.95 -10.74 50.74
C LEU A 11 34.49 -9.28 50.58
N GLN A 12 34.49 -8.51 51.65
CA GLN A 12 34.09 -7.09 51.61
C GLN A 12 35.10 -6.25 50.76
N GLN A 13 36.42 -6.52 50.85
CA GLN A 13 37.40 -5.86 50.00
C GLN A 13 37.30 -6.29 48.53
N CYS A 14 36.97 -7.56 48.25
CA CYS A 14 36.76 -8.06 46.90
C CYS A 14 35.50 -7.47 46.27
N CYS A 15 34.38 -7.38 47.00
CA CYS A 15 33.13 -6.75 46.52
C CYS A 15 33.33 -5.26 46.29
N CYS A 16 34.04 -4.55 47.19
CA CYS A 16 34.35 -3.13 46.99
C CYS A 16 35.20 -2.88 45.76
N GLY A 17 36.20 -3.74 45.47
CA GLY A 17 37.03 -3.66 44.28
C GLY A 17 36.28 -3.91 42.98
N ILE A 18 35.28 -4.81 42.97
CA ILE A 18 34.42 -5.10 41.82
C ILE A 18 33.48 -3.91 41.56
N VAL A 19 32.85 -3.37 42.60
CA VAL A 19 31.95 -2.21 42.46
C VAL A 19 32.70 -0.97 41.94
N ILE A 20 33.89 -0.70 42.46
CA ILE A 20 34.74 0.40 41.97
C ILE A 20 35.08 0.22 40.49
N ARG A 21 35.50 -0.99 40.06
CA ARG A 21 35.77 -1.27 38.63
C ARG A 21 34.55 -1.12 37.74
N ILE A 22 33.36 -1.49 38.20
CA ILE A 22 32.09 -1.31 37.46
C ILE A 22 31.79 0.19 37.35
N VAL A 23 31.88 0.94 38.42
CA VAL A 23 31.65 2.40 38.43
C VAL A 23 32.65 3.10 37.51
N ASP A 24 33.92 2.73 37.53
CA ASP A 24 34.94 3.30 36.64
C ASP A 24 34.68 2.94 35.17
N LYS A 25 34.26 1.71 34.84
CA LYS A 25 33.85 1.33 33.49
C LYS A 25 32.63 2.14 33.03
N ILE A 26 31.63 2.32 33.86
CA ILE A 26 30.43 3.16 33.55
C ILE A 26 30.85 4.62 33.34
N ARG A 27 31.75 5.15 34.19
CA ARG A 27 32.26 6.51 34.06
C ARG A 27 33.05 6.72 32.77
N LEU A 28 33.92 5.75 32.42
CA LEU A 28 34.68 5.77 31.17
C LEU A 28 33.80 5.65 29.94
N PHE A 29 32.78 4.78 29.99
CA PHE A 29 31.77 4.64 28.95
C PHE A 29 30.96 5.95 28.76
N ARG A 30 30.54 6.58 29.87
CA ARG A 30 29.83 7.87 29.85
C ARG A 30 30.71 9.00 29.28
N GLN A 31 31.99 9.04 29.64
CA GLN A 31 32.93 10.02 29.09
C GLN A 31 33.19 9.80 27.59
N LYS A 32 33.38 8.57 27.15
CA LYS A 32 33.53 8.23 25.72
C LYS A 32 32.24 8.61 24.95
N SER A 33 31.08 8.22 25.45
CA SER A 33 29.77 8.56 24.86
C SER A 33 29.58 10.06 24.74
N MET A 34 29.89 10.83 25.80
CA MET A 34 29.85 12.28 25.78
C MET A 34 30.80 12.92 24.78
N ARG A 35 32.03 12.39 24.62
CA ARG A 35 32.95 12.85 23.58
C ARG A 35 32.41 12.57 22.15
N TYR A 36 31.87 11.39 21.91
CA TYR A 36 31.27 11.07 20.62
C TYR A 36 30.08 12.02 20.32
N PHE A 37 29.23 12.23 21.30
CA PHE A 37 28.07 13.14 21.16
C PHE A 37 28.49 14.58 20.91
N THR A 38 29.48 15.09 21.63
CA THR A 38 30.01 16.45 21.39
C THR A 38 30.69 16.58 20.01
N ASN A 39 31.38 15.54 19.56
CA ASN A 39 31.98 15.54 18.22
C ASN A 39 30.92 15.52 17.11
N ILE A 40 29.85 14.71 17.26
CA ILE A 40 28.70 14.73 16.35
C ILE A 40 28.03 16.10 16.35
N LEU A 41 27.76 16.68 17.53
CA LEU A 41 27.16 18.02 17.63
C LEU A 41 28.02 19.10 16.96
N ARG A 42 29.34 19.01 17.08
CA ARG A 42 30.30 19.90 16.42
C ARG A 42 30.29 19.69 14.91
N TRP A 43 30.22 18.44 14.46
CA TRP A 43 30.16 18.09 13.04
C TRP A 43 28.90 18.62 12.38
N ILE A 44 27.71 18.40 12.99
CA ILE A 44 26.44 18.95 12.49
C ILE A 44 26.26 20.47 12.73
N SER A 45 27.31 21.17 13.17
CA SER A 45 27.33 22.62 13.32
C SER A 45 27.94 23.36 12.12
N SER A 46 28.21 22.67 11.02
CA SER A 46 28.64 23.24 9.74
C SER A 46 27.55 23.05 8.69
N GLN A 47 27.26 24.09 7.92
CA GLN A 47 26.32 24.02 6.79
C GLN A 47 26.81 23.07 5.69
N GLU A 48 28.11 22.95 5.51
CA GLU A 48 28.72 22.05 4.53
C GLU A 48 28.46 20.58 4.91
N HIS A 49 28.63 20.24 6.19
CA HIS A 49 28.35 18.89 6.66
C HIS A 49 26.83 18.56 6.58
N LEU A 50 25.97 19.51 6.96
CA LEU A 50 24.52 19.35 6.82
C LEU A 50 24.09 19.17 5.36
N TYR A 51 24.74 19.87 4.42
CA TYR A 51 24.48 19.71 2.99
C TYR A 51 24.71 18.26 2.53
N PHE A 52 25.84 17.66 2.90
CA PHE A 52 26.11 16.24 2.57
C PHE A 52 25.16 15.28 3.29
N LEU A 53 24.88 15.55 4.56
CA LEU A 53 23.98 14.71 5.35
C LEU A 53 22.55 14.71 4.74
N PHE A 54 22.04 15.85 4.29
CA PHE A 54 20.75 15.90 3.59
C PHE A 54 20.79 15.15 2.27
N GLY A 55 21.87 15.23 1.50
CA GLY A 55 22.04 14.42 0.29
C GLY A 55 21.94 12.91 0.60
N LEU A 56 22.61 12.46 1.66
CA LEU A 56 22.55 11.06 2.11
C LEU A 56 21.16 10.66 2.62
N LEU A 57 20.49 11.54 3.38
CA LEU A 57 19.12 11.27 3.85
C LEU A 57 18.14 11.14 2.70
N PHE A 58 18.25 12.00 1.70
CA PHE A 58 17.34 12.02 0.55
C PHE A 58 17.50 10.82 -0.39
N ILE A 59 18.63 10.11 -0.32
CA ILE A 59 18.88 8.93 -1.16
C ILE A 59 18.51 7.62 -0.47
N ILE A 60 18.15 7.62 0.82
CA ILE A 60 17.81 6.41 1.57
C ILE A 60 16.74 5.57 0.85
N PRO A 61 15.58 6.13 0.40
CA PRO A 61 14.58 5.34 -0.30
C PRO A 61 15.12 4.69 -1.58
N ASN A 62 15.99 5.39 -2.33
CA ASN A 62 16.62 4.84 -3.54
C ASN A 62 17.59 3.69 -3.22
N CYS A 63 18.32 3.79 -2.11
CA CYS A 63 19.20 2.70 -1.67
C CYS A 63 18.40 1.45 -1.29
N VAL A 64 17.26 1.62 -0.59
CA VAL A 64 16.39 0.49 -0.25
C VAL A 64 15.78 -0.10 -1.53
N PHE A 65 15.31 0.75 -2.44
CA PHE A 65 14.75 0.35 -3.73
C PHE A 65 15.74 -0.49 -4.57
N LEU A 66 17.03 -0.18 -4.55
CA LEU A 66 18.05 -0.98 -5.23
C LEU A 66 18.13 -2.43 -4.73
N PHE A 67 17.85 -2.67 -3.46
CA PHE A 67 17.88 -4.01 -2.87
C PHE A 67 16.57 -4.78 -3.04
N THR A 68 15.49 -4.09 -3.34
CA THR A 68 14.16 -4.69 -3.47
C THR A 68 13.75 -4.94 -4.93
N GLU A 69 14.33 -4.18 -5.88
CA GLU A 69 14.00 -4.30 -7.30
C GLU A 69 15.09 -5.03 -8.09
N PRO A 70 14.72 -5.95 -8.99
CA PRO A 70 15.65 -6.70 -9.83
C PRO A 70 16.15 -5.85 -11.00
N LEU A 71 16.80 -4.72 -10.73
CA LEU A 71 17.34 -3.83 -11.75
C LEU A 71 18.70 -4.31 -12.25
N PRO A 72 19.02 -4.16 -13.54
CA PRO A 72 20.38 -4.34 -14.05
C PRO A 72 21.35 -3.40 -13.34
N VAL A 73 22.56 -3.86 -13.06
CA VAL A 73 23.57 -3.11 -12.29
C VAL A 73 23.76 -1.67 -12.78
N PRO A 74 23.91 -1.37 -14.09
CA PRO A 74 24.05 0.02 -14.53
C PRO A 74 22.81 0.87 -14.24
N VAL A 75 21.61 0.32 -14.42
CA VAL A 75 20.34 0.99 -14.15
C VAL A 75 20.17 1.23 -12.64
N GLY A 76 20.51 0.22 -11.83
CA GLY A 76 20.48 0.33 -10.37
C GLY A 76 21.46 1.41 -9.85
N LEU A 77 22.67 1.48 -10.39
CA LEU A 77 23.61 2.55 -10.08
C LEU A 77 23.10 3.93 -10.54
N ALA A 78 22.51 4.02 -11.72
CA ALA A 78 21.89 5.24 -12.23
C ALA A 78 20.75 5.71 -11.32
N SER A 79 19.91 4.78 -10.81
CA SER A 79 18.78 5.09 -9.92
C SER A 79 19.22 5.64 -8.54
N ILE A 80 20.51 5.54 -8.19
CA ILE A 80 21.11 6.19 -7.01
C ILE A 80 21.83 7.48 -7.42
N VAL A 81 22.72 7.40 -8.42
CA VAL A 81 23.62 8.49 -8.76
C VAL A 81 22.86 9.70 -9.30
N MET A 82 21.86 9.51 -10.17
CA MET A 82 21.08 10.62 -10.71
C MET A 82 20.27 11.36 -9.64
N PRO A 83 19.45 10.71 -8.81
CA PRO A 83 18.73 11.39 -7.74
C PRO A 83 19.64 12.04 -6.71
N LEU A 84 20.76 11.39 -6.32
CA LEU A 84 21.73 11.98 -5.43
C LEU A 84 22.28 13.29 -6.00
N ALA A 85 22.75 13.25 -7.24
CA ALA A 85 23.29 14.43 -7.93
C ALA A 85 22.24 15.55 -8.07
N PHE A 86 21.01 15.19 -8.42
CA PHE A 86 19.88 16.12 -8.52
C PHE A 86 19.60 16.81 -7.18
N TRP A 87 19.43 16.03 -6.09
CA TRP A 87 19.13 16.59 -4.77
C TRP A 87 20.30 17.40 -4.22
N MET A 88 21.54 16.96 -4.45
CA MET A 88 22.73 17.75 -4.12
C MET A 88 22.71 19.10 -4.84
N GLY A 89 22.33 19.15 -6.11
CA GLY A 89 22.14 20.38 -6.86
C GLY A 89 21.04 21.28 -6.29
N VAL A 90 19.88 20.70 -6.00
CA VAL A 90 18.71 21.39 -5.43
C VAL A 90 19.02 22.00 -4.06
N LEU A 91 19.74 21.30 -3.19
CA LEU A 91 20.13 21.78 -1.86
C LEU A 91 21.01 23.05 -1.91
N LEU A 92 21.67 23.33 -3.06
CA LEU A 92 22.48 24.54 -3.27
C LEU A 92 21.65 25.78 -3.64
N LEU A 93 20.34 25.67 -3.87
CA LEU A 93 19.49 26.81 -4.22
C LEU A 93 19.45 27.86 -3.09
N ALA A 94 19.55 27.41 -1.84
CA ALA A 94 19.66 28.33 -0.70
C ALA A 94 21.07 28.33 -0.08
N ARG A 95 21.43 29.43 0.58
CA ARG A 95 22.67 29.51 1.36
C ARG A 95 22.62 28.67 2.65
N LYS A 96 21.45 28.27 3.06
CA LYS A 96 21.17 27.36 4.17
C LYS A 96 20.36 26.19 3.65
N PRO A 97 20.94 25.00 3.48
CA PRO A 97 20.24 23.83 2.88
C PRO A 97 18.94 23.47 3.61
N GLY A 98 18.87 23.70 4.93
CA GLY A 98 17.66 23.43 5.70
C GLY A 98 16.41 24.18 5.23
N VAL A 99 16.56 25.34 4.58
CA VAL A 99 15.41 26.05 3.95
C VAL A 99 14.84 25.21 2.82
N VAL A 100 15.72 24.68 1.95
CA VAL A 100 15.32 23.82 0.83
C VAL A 100 14.66 22.54 1.35
N VAL A 101 15.22 21.93 2.40
CA VAL A 101 14.65 20.72 3.02
C VAL A 101 13.22 20.97 3.52
N TRP A 102 12.95 22.12 4.16
CA TRP A 102 11.60 22.48 4.55
C TRP A 102 10.66 22.71 3.36
N CYS A 103 11.13 23.31 2.28
CA CYS A 103 10.35 23.45 1.04
C CYS A 103 10.05 22.07 0.41
N LEU A 104 10.88 21.08 0.66
CA LEU A 104 10.73 19.69 0.20
C LEU A 104 9.99 18.79 1.20
N LEU A 105 9.23 19.36 2.14
CA LEU A 105 8.39 18.59 3.08
C LEU A 105 7.50 17.55 2.38
N PRO A 106 6.81 17.84 1.24
CA PRO A 106 6.04 16.83 0.52
C PRO A 106 6.89 15.62 0.08
N LYS A 107 8.16 15.87 -0.35
CA LYS A 107 9.09 14.77 -0.67
C LYS A 107 9.42 13.94 0.55
N ILE A 108 9.69 14.55 1.70
CA ILE A 108 10.02 13.83 2.94
C ILE A 108 8.84 12.95 3.39
N ILE A 109 7.61 13.42 3.22
CA ILE A 109 6.41 12.63 3.50
C ILE A 109 6.30 11.46 2.52
N LEU A 110 6.54 11.70 1.23
CA LEU A 110 6.54 10.66 0.20
C LEU A 110 7.63 9.60 0.48
N ASP A 111 8.83 10.03 0.85
CA ASP A 111 9.94 9.15 1.23
C ASP A 111 9.56 8.27 2.43
N GLY A 112 8.94 8.86 3.45
CA GLY A 112 8.46 8.14 4.63
C GLY A 112 7.42 7.10 4.25
N GLY A 113 6.43 7.45 3.44
CA GLY A 113 5.44 6.52 2.90
C GLY A 113 6.06 5.38 2.11
N GLN A 114 7.04 5.70 1.22
CA GLN A 114 7.77 4.69 0.44
C GLN A 114 8.54 3.70 1.34
N LEU A 115 9.21 4.18 2.39
CA LEU A 115 9.94 3.31 3.33
C LEU A 115 8.99 2.39 4.12
N VAL A 116 7.82 2.87 4.52
CA VAL A 116 6.78 2.06 5.15
C VAL A 116 6.28 0.97 4.21
N LEU A 117 6.02 1.31 2.95
CA LEU A 117 5.51 0.38 1.95
C LEU A 117 6.54 -0.68 1.54
N LEU A 118 7.81 -0.31 1.41
CA LEU A 118 8.90 -1.26 1.18
C LEU A 118 9.04 -2.27 2.32
N TYR A 119 8.78 -1.84 3.56
CA TYR A 119 8.73 -2.78 4.70
C TYR A 119 7.55 -3.75 4.58
N LEU A 120 6.37 -3.28 4.16
CA LEU A 120 5.15 -4.09 4.06
C LEU A 120 5.23 -5.14 2.96
N PHE A 121 5.60 -4.71 1.78
CA PHE A 121 5.55 -5.54 0.57
C PHE A 121 6.90 -6.13 0.18
N GLY A 122 7.99 -5.64 0.77
CA GLY A 122 9.35 -6.09 0.48
C GLY A 122 9.89 -5.67 -0.87
N GLU A 123 9.06 -5.11 -1.73
CA GLU A 123 9.40 -4.71 -3.09
C GLU A 123 8.47 -3.60 -3.58
N SER A 124 8.83 -3.01 -4.73
CA SER A 124 7.99 -2.07 -5.47
C SER A 124 7.94 -0.63 -4.96
N VAL A 125 7.62 0.27 -5.88
CA VAL A 125 7.34 1.69 -5.60
C VAL A 125 5.86 1.84 -5.25
N ILE A 126 5.51 2.91 -4.55
CA ILE A 126 4.11 3.28 -4.29
C ILE A 126 3.33 3.20 -5.61
N ALA A 127 2.48 2.19 -5.72
CA ALA A 127 1.70 1.93 -6.92
C ALA A 127 0.53 2.92 -7.07
N VAL A 128 0.02 3.04 -8.29
CA VAL A 128 -1.17 3.85 -8.60
C VAL A 128 -2.34 3.48 -7.68
N ASP A 129 -2.54 2.18 -7.48
CA ASP A 129 -3.66 1.65 -6.68
C ASP A 129 -3.52 2.01 -5.19
N MET A 130 -2.28 2.13 -4.67
CA MET A 130 -2.04 2.60 -3.30
C MET A 130 -2.45 4.06 -3.12
N PHE A 131 -2.18 4.92 -4.10
CA PHE A 131 -2.66 6.29 -4.08
C PHE A 131 -4.19 6.38 -4.22
N LEU A 132 -4.81 5.52 -5.03
CA LEU A 132 -6.26 5.44 -5.15
C LEU A 132 -6.89 4.96 -3.85
N ASN A 133 -6.28 3.99 -3.17
CA ASN A 133 -6.75 3.51 -1.87
C ASN A 133 -6.76 4.61 -0.81
N LEU A 134 -5.81 5.56 -0.82
CA LEU A 134 -5.84 6.70 0.10
C LEU A 134 -7.13 7.56 -0.04
N THR A 135 -7.74 7.57 -1.23
CA THR A 135 -8.95 8.33 -1.51
C THR A 135 -10.23 7.49 -1.39
N SER A 136 -10.13 6.17 -1.50
CA SER A 136 -11.26 5.23 -1.54
C SER A 136 -11.40 4.37 -0.29
N SER A 137 -10.33 4.18 0.49
CA SER A 137 -10.37 3.38 1.73
C SER A 137 -11.30 3.99 2.77
N ASN A 138 -12.05 3.15 3.44
CA ASN A 138 -12.84 3.54 4.59
C ASN A 138 -12.01 3.56 5.88
N ALA A 139 -12.55 4.16 6.94
CA ALA A 139 -11.85 4.27 8.23
C ALA A 139 -11.58 2.88 8.87
N SER A 140 -12.40 1.87 8.57
CA SER A 140 -12.22 0.50 9.05
C SER A 140 -10.99 -0.14 8.40
N GLU A 141 -10.91 -0.17 7.07
CA GLU A 141 -9.75 -0.71 6.33
C GLU A 141 -8.46 0.03 6.68
N ALA A 142 -8.53 1.36 6.78
CA ALA A 142 -7.39 2.17 7.18
C ALA A 142 -6.93 1.82 8.61
N SER A 143 -7.84 1.58 9.56
CA SER A 143 -7.48 1.22 10.95
C SER A 143 -6.92 -0.19 11.05
N GLU A 144 -7.44 -1.15 10.28
CA GLU A 144 -6.92 -2.52 10.20
C GLU A 144 -5.48 -2.52 9.66
N LEU A 145 -5.25 -1.77 8.58
CA LEU A 145 -3.90 -1.62 8.01
C LEU A 145 -2.96 -0.92 8.98
N LEU A 146 -3.38 0.23 9.55
CA LEU A 146 -2.58 1.00 10.51
C LEU A 146 -2.23 0.20 11.76
N GLY A 147 -3.12 -0.65 12.27
CA GLY A 147 -2.84 -1.53 13.41
C GLY A 147 -1.62 -2.41 13.17
N ASN A 148 -1.48 -2.94 11.97
CA ASN A 148 -0.38 -3.84 11.60
C ASN A 148 0.95 -3.13 11.32
N ILE A 149 0.93 -1.86 10.91
CA ILE A 149 2.12 -1.10 10.48
C ILE A 149 2.45 0.07 11.40
N PHE A 150 1.68 0.28 12.45
CA PHE A 150 1.85 1.43 13.35
C PHE A 150 3.29 1.57 13.87
N LEU A 151 3.89 0.46 14.33
CA LEU A 151 5.27 0.47 14.81
C LEU A 151 6.26 0.92 13.74
N VAL A 152 6.06 0.49 12.49
CA VAL A 152 6.93 0.85 11.35
C VAL A 152 6.79 2.33 11.01
N ILE A 153 5.56 2.85 11.00
CA ILE A 153 5.29 4.28 10.81
C ILE A 153 6.00 5.09 11.90
N VAL A 154 5.88 4.68 13.16
CA VAL A 154 6.56 5.30 14.29
C VAL A 154 8.07 5.26 14.11
N CYS A 155 8.64 4.12 13.73
CA CYS A 155 10.08 3.99 13.45
C CYS A 155 10.54 4.92 12.32
N VAL A 156 9.84 4.94 11.18
CA VAL A 156 10.18 5.82 10.06
C VAL A 156 10.05 7.30 10.46
N PHE A 157 9.03 7.65 11.22
CA PHE A 157 8.86 9.00 11.72
C PHE A 157 10.03 9.42 12.63
N PHE A 158 10.39 8.59 13.62
CA PHE A 158 11.44 8.93 14.60
C PHE A 158 12.85 8.81 14.04
N PHE A 159 13.12 7.90 13.11
CA PHE A 159 14.48 7.65 12.59
C PHE A 159 14.77 8.33 11.25
N TYR A 160 13.75 8.74 10.49
CA TYR A 160 13.92 9.41 9.20
C TYR A 160 13.33 10.82 9.20
N THR A 161 12.00 10.95 9.39
CA THR A 161 11.29 12.22 9.21
C THR A 161 11.69 13.26 10.26
N LEU A 162 11.58 12.92 11.53
CA LEU A 162 11.86 13.85 12.64
C LEU A 162 13.33 14.31 12.67
N PRO A 163 14.34 13.42 12.55
CA PRO A 163 15.74 13.85 12.48
C PRO A 163 16.02 14.74 11.27
N THR A 164 15.46 14.45 10.11
CA THR A 164 15.63 15.26 8.90
C THR A 164 15.10 16.69 9.11
N LEU A 165 13.90 16.84 9.66
CA LEU A 165 13.29 18.14 9.94
C LEU A 165 13.98 18.89 11.08
N TRP A 166 14.44 18.15 12.09
CA TRP A 166 15.23 18.74 13.19
C TRP A 166 16.56 19.31 12.68
N LEU A 167 17.30 18.56 11.85
CA LEU A 167 18.54 19.03 11.21
C LEU A 167 18.27 20.22 10.29
N ALA A 168 17.16 20.21 9.54
CA ALA A 168 16.78 21.32 8.69
C ALA A 168 16.52 22.61 9.52
N THR A 169 15.77 22.48 10.61
CA THR A 169 15.51 23.58 11.52
C THR A 169 16.81 24.10 12.17
N ARG A 170 17.71 23.19 12.55
CA ARG A 170 19.04 23.53 13.05
C ARG A 170 19.83 24.31 12.00
N SER A 171 19.88 23.85 10.75
CA SER A 171 20.53 24.58 9.63
C SER A 171 20.01 26.02 9.51
N ILE A 172 18.70 26.21 9.57
CA ILE A 172 18.10 27.56 9.48
C ILE A 172 18.52 28.46 10.65
N ARG A 173 18.59 27.92 11.87
CA ARG A 173 18.95 28.68 13.08
C ARG A 173 20.44 29.01 13.18
N MET A 174 21.31 28.29 12.48
CA MET A 174 22.74 28.55 12.50
C MET A 174 23.06 29.90 11.83
N LYS A 175 24.09 30.59 12.37
CA LYS A 175 24.61 31.83 11.75
C LYS A 175 25.41 31.58 10.49
N ASP A 176 26.06 30.39 10.41
CA ASP A 176 26.85 29.95 9.28
C ASP A 176 26.00 29.77 8.00
N ARG A 177 26.64 29.94 6.85
CA ARG A 177 26.02 29.85 5.51
C ARG A 177 26.97 29.23 4.51
N LEU A 178 26.47 28.48 3.55
CA LEU A 178 27.28 28.00 2.43
C LEU A 178 27.87 29.18 1.64
N THR A 179 29.18 29.13 1.44
CA THR A 179 29.90 30.16 0.66
C THR A 179 29.54 30.07 -0.83
N ALA A 180 29.66 31.16 -1.54
CA ALA A 180 29.44 31.19 -2.99
C ALA A 180 30.41 30.24 -3.73
N VAL A 181 31.67 30.16 -3.27
CA VAL A 181 32.70 29.28 -3.84
C VAL A 181 32.28 27.80 -3.65
N PHE A 182 31.85 27.41 -2.45
CA PHE A 182 31.36 26.06 -2.17
C PHE A 182 30.18 25.71 -3.07
N ARG A 183 29.17 26.58 -3.13
CA ARG A 183 27.97 26.38 -3.94
C ARG A 183 28.29 26.23 -5.43
N LYS A 184 29.12 27.10 -6.00
CA LYS A 184 29.55 27.03 -7.41
C LYS A 184 30.30 25.69 -7.68
N ARG A 185 31.26 25.34 -6.83
CA ARG A 185 32.05 24.11 -6.95
C ARG A 185 31.17 22.87 -6.94
N TRP A 186 30.25 22.78 -5.97
CA TRP A 186 29.39 21.62 -5.82
C TRP A 186 28.25 21.59 -6.84
N ALA A 187 27.81 22.73 -7.38
CA ALA A 187 26.86 22.76 -8.51
C ALA A 187 27.48 22.10 -9.75
N PHE A 188 28.72 22.43 -10.10
CA PHE A 188 29.41 21.77 -11.22
C PHE A 188 29.66 20.28 -10.96
N ARG A 189 30.02 19.89 -9.73
CA ARG A 189 30.22 18.49 -9.38
C ARG A 189 28.91 17.71 -9.45
N SER A 190 27.82 18.28 -8.95
CA SER A 190 26.48 17.66 -9.03
C SER A 190 26.04 17.52 -10.49
N LEU A 191 26.29 18.53 -11.33
CA LEU A 191 25.98 18.44 -12.76
C LEU A 191 26.81 17.34 -13.46
N GLY A 192 28.10 17.26 -13.17
CA GLY A 192 28.98 16.21 -13.70
C GLY A 192 28.53 14.81 -13.23
N LEU A 193 28.22 14.67 -11.95
CA LEU A 193 27.73 13.40 -11.38
C LEU A 193 26.37 13.00 -11.99
N PHE A 194 25.48 13.97 -12.24
CA PHE A 194 24.22 13.75 -12.94
C PHE A 194 24.45 13.22 -14.36
N GLY A 195 25.40 13.83 -15.09
CA GLY A 195 25.82 13.38 -16.42
C GLY A 195 26.36 11.94 -16.40
N VAL A 196 27.15 11.56 -15.38
CA VAL A 196 27.56 10.17 -15.19
C VAL A 196 26.37 9.24 -14.99
N GLY A 197 25.39 9.65 -14.17
CA GLY A 197 24.16 8.87 -13.97
C GLY A 197 23.38 8.69 -15.29
N VAL A 198 23.28 9.72 -16.10
CA VAL A 198 22.65 9.64 -17.44
C VAL A 198 23.41 8.67 -18.34
N LEU A 199 24.73 8.72 -18.36
CA LEU A 199 25.54 7.80 -19.17
C LEU A 199 25.36 6.34 -18.74
N LEU A 200 25.21 6.08 -17.44
CA LEU A 200 24.93 4.73 -16.92
C LEU A 200 23.61 4.15 -17.47
N CYS A 201 22.61 4.99 -17.73
CA CYS A 201 21.33 4.55 -18.32
C CYS A 201 21.46 3.98 -19.74
N PHE A 202 22.48 4.39 -20.48
CA PHE A 202 22.74 3.96 -21.85
C PHE A 202 23.73 2.79 -21.95
N LEU A 203 24.30 2.34 -20.83
CA LEU A 203 25.18 1.19 -20.85
C LEU A 203 24.39 -0.08 -21.18
N PRO A 204 24.93 -0.95 -22.09
CA PRO A 204 24.28 -2.21 -22.43
C PRO A 204 24.08 -3.05 -21.18
N SER A 205 22.88 -3.54 -20.97
CA SER A 205 22.61 -4.53 -19.94
C SER A 205 22.36 -5.89 -20.59
N TRP A 206 22.92 -6.96 -20.01
CA TRP A 206 22.70 -8.34 -20.46
C TRP A 206 21.23 -8.76 -20.34
N GLN A 207 20.44 -8.04 -19.55
CA GLN A 207 19.03 -8.34 -19.25
C GLN A 207 18.03 -7.68 -20.22
N LYS A 208 18.48 -7.09 -21.32
CA LYS A 208 17.63 -6.41 -22.34
C LYS A 208 16.63 -5.40 -21.73
N HIS A 209 16.95 -4.83 -20.56
CA HIS A 209 16.11 -3.84 -19.91
C HIS A 209 16.25 -2.48 -20.62
N SER A 210 15.12 -1.92 -21.05
CA SER A 210 15.09 -0.54 -21.58
C SER A 210 14.88 0.43 -20.42
N PHE A 211 15.86 1.27 -20.16
CA PHE A 211 15.75 2.32 -19.11
C PHE A 211 14.52 3.21 -19.32
N SER A 212 13.79 3.41 -18.26
CA SER A 212 12.63 4.30 -18.24
C SER A 212 12.63 5.14 -16.96
N LEU A 213 12.82 6.44 -17.09
CA LEU A 213 12.85 7.38 -15.96
C LEU A 213 11.59 7.26 -15.07
N LYS A 214 10.43 7.03 -15.70
CA LYS A 214 9.13 6.89 -15.04
C LYS A 214 8.94 5.56 -14.31
N ASN A 215 9.76 4.55 -14.59
CA ASN A 215 9.65 3.24 -13.97
C ASN A 215 10.82 2.98 -13.00
N ASP A 216 12.05 3.40 -13.39
CA ASP A 216 13.27 2.94 -12.76
C ASP A 216 13.87 3.93 -11.75
N VAL A 217 13.38 5.17 -11.70
CA VAL A 217 13.99 6.23 -10.87
C VAL A 217 13.00 6.79 -9.85
N TYR A 218 13.25 6.49 -8.58
CA TYR A 218 12.54 7.13 -7.47
C TYR A 218 13.12 8.55 -7.21
N PRO A 219 12.31 9.58 -6.96
CA PRO A 219 10.86 9.59 -6.78
C PRO A 219 10.03 9.84 -8.05
N VAL A 220 10.64 9.85 -9.24
CA VAL A 220 9.93 10.16 -10.49
C VAL A 220 8.81 9.15 -10.75
N ASN A 221 9.09 7.85 -10.55
CA ASN A 221 8.11 6.78 -10.67
C ASN A 221 6.93 6.94 -9.69
N ALA A 222 7.19 7.29 -8.43
CA ALA A 222 6.13 7.54 -7.45
C ALA A 222 5.27 8.76 -7.82
N LEU A 223 5.88 9.85 -8.28
CA LEU A 223 5.16 11.04 -8.74
C LEU A 223 4.35 10.76 -10.01
N TYR A 224 4.88 9.94 -10.92
CA TYR A 224 4.16 9.50 -12.11
C TYR A 224 2.94 8.65 -11.73
N ASN A 225 3.09 7.72 -10.78
CA ASN A 225 1.98 6.93 -10.26
C ASN A 225 0.92 7.79 -9.57
N LEU A 226 1.33 8.82 -8.82
CA LEU A 226 0.41 9.80 -8.24
C LEU A 226 -0.37 10.56 -9.31
N TYR A 227 0.29 11.03 -10.36
CA TYR A 227 -0.37 11.69 -11.50
C TYR A 227 -1.40 10.77 -12.16
N PHE A 228 -1.05 9.48 -12.36
CA PHE A 228 -1.99 8.49 -12.89
C PHE A 228 -3.17 8.25 -11.96
N ALA A 229 -2.94 8.17 -10.65
CA ALA A 229 -4.01 8.01 -9.67
C ALA A 229 -5.01 9.18 -9.71
N ILE A 230 -4.50 10.42 -9.76
CA ILE A 230 -5.33 11.63 -9.90
C ILE A 230 -6.14 11.57 -11.21
N THR A 231 -5.47 11.21 -12.32
CA THR A 231 -6.14 11.11 -13.63
C THR A 231 -7.26 10.08 -13.62
N LYS A 232 -7.01 8.89 -13.04
CA LYS A 232 -8.02 7.84 -12.89
C LYS A 232 -9.16 8.27 -11.96
N SER A 233 -8.85 8.93 -10.85
CA SER A 233 -9.86 9.46 -9.93
C SER A 233 -10.78 10.47 -10.62
N ASN A 234 -10.22 11.36 -11.43
CA ASN A 234 -11.00 12.32 -12.23
C ASN A 234 -11.88 11.63 -13.28
N LYS A 235 -11.37 10.59 -13.95
CA LYS A 235 -12.18 9.78 -14.88
C LYS A 235 -13.35 9.09 -14.17
N ASN A 236 -13.10 8.49 -12.98
CA ASN A 236 -14.15 7.90 -12.17
C ASN A 236 -15.23 8.93 -11.80
N ALA A 237 -14.81 10.13 -11.39
CA ALA A 237 -15.76 11.21 -11.03
C ALA A 237 -16.62 11.68 -12.22
N ASN A 238 -16.07 11.62 -13.43
CA ASN A 238 -16.75 12.04 -14.66
C ASN A 238 -17.52 10.91 -15.36
N TYR A 239 -17.51 9.71 -14.82
CA TYR A 239 -18.11 8.53 -15.44
C TYR A 239 -19.59 8.74 -15.86
N SER A 240 -20.39 9.34 -14.99
CA SER A 240 -21.82 9.61 -15.28
C SER A 240 -22.04 10.50 -16.51
N ILE A 241 -21.05 11.33 -16.84
CA ILE A 241 -21.06 12.23 -18.00
C ILE A 241 -20.55 11.48 -19.23
N SER A 242 -19.39 10.85 -19.14
CA SER A 242 -18.74 10.19 -20.28
C SER A 242 -19.52 8.98 -20.78
N SER A 243 -20.21 8.24 -19.91
CA SER A 243 -21.03 7.08 -20.27
C SER A 243 -22.52 7.43 -20.55
N ALA A 244 -22.92 8.71 -20.52
CA ALA A 244 -24.34 9.11 -20.58
C ALA A 244 -25.05 8.64 -21.85
N ASP A 245 -24.35 8.68 -22.99
CA ASP A 245 -24.92 8.32 -24.30
C ASP A 245 -24.69 6.86 -24.66
N PHE A 246 -23.95 6.10 -23.85
CA PHE A 246 -23.71 4.69 -24.12
C PHE A 246 -24.98 3.85 -23.93
N ARG A 247 -25.24 2.95 -24.88
CA ARG A 247 -26.36 1.98 -24.87
C ARG A 247 -25.86 0.63 -25.39
N PHE A 248 -26.24 -0.43 -24.72
CA PHE A 248 -26.06 -1.80 -25.23
C PHE A 248 -27.04 -2.13 -26.36
N ASN A 249 -28.20 -1.52 -26.34
CA ASN A 249 -29.36 -1.90 -27.15
C ASN A 249 -29.72 -3.38 -26.93
N SER A 250 -29.64 -3.80 -25.69
CA SER A 250 -29.92 -5.18 -25.30
C SER A 250 -31.38 -5.51 -25.46
N VAL A 251 -31.67 -6.63 -26.11
CA VAL A 251 -33.04 -7.15 -26.28
C VAL A 251 -33.07 -8.60 -25.82
N ARG A 252 -34.17 -9.00 -25.23
CA ARG A 252 -34.44 -10.37 -24.84
C ARG A 252 -34.74 -11.22 -26.05
N THR A 253 -34.03 -12.32 -26.28
CA THR A 253 -34.21 -13.17 -27.47
C THR A 253 -35.16 -14.36 -27.26
N GLY A 254 -35.67 -14.56 -26.06
CA GLY A 254 -36.61 -15.60 -25.71
C GLY A 254 -37.54 -15.15 -24.58
N GLN A 255 -38.80 -15.56 -24.61
CA GLN A 255 -39.61 -15.52 -23.40
C GLN A 255 -39.45 -16.85 -22.69
N ALA A 256 -39.07 -16.80 -21.41
CA ALA A 256 -39.26 -17.94 -20.53
C ALA A 256 -40.76 -18.31 -20.55
N ASP A 257 -41.06 -19.59 -20.44
CA ASP A 257 -42.41 -20.19 -20.50
C ASP A 257 -43.43 -19.58 -19.50
N GLY A 258 -43.48 -18.27 -19.40
CA GLY A 258 -44.27 -17.50 -18.43
C GLY A 258 -43.76 -17.58 -16.98
N LYS A 259 -42.59 -18.13 -16.77
CA LYS A 259 -41.95 -18.21 -15.44
C LYS A 259 -41.06 -17.00 -15.19
N ARG A 260 -41.06 -16.53 -13.95
CA ARG A 260 -40.14 -15.52 -13.45
C ARG A 260 -38.70 -15.97 -13.59
N GLU A 261 -37.85 -15.14 -14.15
CA GLU A 261 -36.43 -15.37 -14.28
C GLU A 261 -35.63 -14.53 -13.26
N ILE A 262 -34.74 -15.16 -12.49
CA ILE A 262 -33.89 -14.50 -11.54
C ILE A 262 -32.45 -14.92 -11.80
N TYR A 263 -31.61 -13.96 -12.17
CA TYR A 263 -30.19 -14.14 -12.35
C TYR A 263 -29.44 -13.49 -11.20
N VAL A 264 -28.59 -14.25 -10.50
CA VAL A 264 -27.80 -13.77 -9.36
C VAL A 264 -26.33 -13.89 -9.67
N LEU A 265 -25.64 -12.78 -9.76
CA LEU A 265 -24.17 -12.70 -9.86
C LEU A 265 -23.60 -12.46 -8.46
N VAL A 266 -22.91 -13.45 -7.91
CA VAL A 266 -22.18 -13.30 -6.64
C VAL A 266 -20.74 -12.94 -6.94
N VAL A 267 -20.34 -11.71 -6.58
CA VAL A 267 -18.96 -11.23 -6.68
C VAL A 267 -18.28 -11.52 -5.36
N GLY A 268 -17.37 -12.52 -5.37
CA GLY A 268 -16.54 -12.90 -4.21
C GLY A 268 -15.36 -11.96 -4.02
N GLU A 269 -14.70 -12.07 -2.87
CA GLU A 269 -13.50 -11.31 -2.53
C GLU A 269 -12.42 -12.25 -1.98
N THR A 270 -11.19 -12.16 -2.53
CA THR A 270 -9.97 -12.82 -2.04
C THR A 270 -10.13 -14.34 -1.79
N SER A 271 -10.97 -15.02 -2.58
CA SER A 271 -11.25 -16.45 -2.46
C SER A 271 -10.58 -17.21 -3.61
N ARG A 272 -9.47 -17.90 -3.33
CA ARG A 272 -8.67 -18.63 -4.32
C ARG A 272 -9.19 -20.05 -4.48
N ALA A 273 -9.31 -20.52 -5.71
CA ALA A 273 -9.72 -21.90 -6.01
C ALA A 273 -8.82 -22.95 -5.34
N MET A 274 -7.53 -22.63 -5.15
CA MET A 274 -6.57 -23.54 -4.50
C MET A 274 -6.91 -23.90 -3.06
N GLU A 275 -7.71 -23.11 -2.36
CA GLU A 275 -8.16 -23.36 -0.98
C GLU A 275 -9.59 -23.92 -0.92
N TRP A 276 -10.19 -24.31 -2.07
CA TRP A 276 -11.51 -24.90 -2.13
C TRP A 276 -11.46 -26.41 -2.29
N SER A 277 -12.13 -27.16 -1.40
CA SER A 277 -12.22 -28.61 -1.51
C SER A 277 -12.88 -29.06 -2.82
N LEU A 278 -13.80 -28.26 -3.36
CA LEU A 278 -14.40 -28.48 -4.69
C LEU A 278 -13.34 -28.60 -5.82
N TYR A 279 -12.17 -27.98 -5.65
CA TYR A 279 -11.04 -28.04 -6.59
C TYR A 279 -9.89 -28.93 -6.12
N GLY A 280 -10.12 -29.77 -5.10
CA GLY A 280 -9.16 -30.75 -4.61
C GLY A 280 -8.28 -30.30 -3.45
N TYR A 281 -8.63 -29.20 -2.77
CA TYR A 281 -7.94 -28.83 -1.55
C TYR A 281 -8.19 -29.88 -0.46
N GLU A 282 -7.16 -30.27 0.31
CA GLU A 282 -7.22 -31.35 1.28
C GLU A 282 -8.20 -31.14 2.45
N ARG A 283 -8.47 -29.86 2.79
CA ARG A 283 -9.42 -29.50 3.85
C ARG A 283 -10.79 -29.25 3.24
N ASN A 284 -11.82 -29.76 3.93
CA ASN A 284 -13.22 -29.58 3.51
C ASN A 284 -13.68 -28.13 3.75
N THR A 285 -13.41 -27.25 2.78
CA THR A 285 -13.69 -25.81 2.84
C THR A 285 -14.96 -25.40 2.11
N THR A 286 -15.47 -26.23 1.18
CA THR A 286 -16.68 -25.93 0.38
C THR A 286 -17.73 -27.06 0.43
N PRO A 287 -18.02 -27.68 1.60
CA PRO A 287 -18.85 -28.89 1.67
C PRO A 287 -20.30 -28.69 1.19
N ARG A 288 -20.84 -27.48 1.34
CA ARG A 288 -22.21 -27.17 0.91
C ARG A 288 -22.32 -26.99 -0.59
N MET A 289 -21.24 -26.53 -1.25
CA MET A 289 -21.22 -26.36 -2.71
C MET A 289 -21.12 -27.72 -3.41
N GLU A 290 -20.32 -28.63 -2.87
CA GLU A 290 -20.12 -29.98 -3.43
C GLU A 290 -21.41 -30.81 -3.48
N GLY A 291 -22.37 -30.50 -2.59
CA GLY A 291 -23.67 -31.16 -2.54
C GLY A 291 -24.79 -30.48 -3.35
N LEU A 292 -24.48 -29.44 -4.12
CA LEU A 292 -25.50 -28.72 -4.89
C LEU A 292 -25.80 -29.44 -6.22
N ASP A 293 -27.07 -29.80 -6.42
CA ASP A 293 -27.56 -30.30 -7.71
C ASP A 293 -27.45 -29.23 -8.79
N GLY A 294 -26.94 -29.62 -9.97
CA GLY A 294 -26.80 -28.72 -11.11
C GLY A 294 -25.61 -27.76 -11.02
N LEU A 295 -24.71 -27.93 -10.03
CA LEU A 295 -23.50 -27.14 -9.93
C LEU A 295 -22.60 -27.38 -11.13
N ILE A 296 -22.25 -26.30 -11.83
CA ILE A 296 -21.23 -26.29 -12.89
C ILE A 296 -20.04 -25.49 -12.36
N HIS A 297 -18.86 -26.09 -12.35
CA HIS A 297 -17.64 -25.42 -11.93
C HIS A 297 -16.60 -25.45 -13.05
N PHE A 298 -15.84 -24.37 -13.17
CA PHE A 298 -14.80 -24.21 -14.19
C PHE A 298 -13.43 -24.44 -13.55
N THR A 299 -12.59 -25.24 -14.19
CA THR A 299 -11.25 -25.62 -13.70
C THR A 299 -10.12 -24.79 -14.29
N ASP A 300 -10.39 -24.05 -15.36
CA ASP A 300 -9.40 -23.22 -16.06
C ASP A 300 -9.92 -21.77 -16.17
N VAL A 301 -9.90 -21.07 -15.04
CA VAL A 301 -10.31 -19.66 -14.94
C VAL A 301 -9.18 -18.86 -14.32
N VAL A 302 -8.75 -17.81 -15.04
CA VAL A 302 -7.71 -16.89 -14.59
C VAL A 302 -8.27 -15.48 -14.49
N THR A 303 -8.05 -14.83 -13.35
CA THR A 303 -8.37 -13.41 -13.21
C THR A 303 -7.38 -12.56 -14.00
N GLN A 304 -7.89 -11.51 -14.65
CA GLN A 304 -7.05 -10.57 -15.39
C GLN A 304 -6.38 -9.52 -14.47
N SER A 305 -6.72 -9.49 -13.18
CA SER A 305 -6.09 -8.61 -12.20
C SER A 305 -6.21 -9.22 -10.80
N ASN A 306 -5.19 -8.98 -9.98
CA ASN A 306 -5.13 -9.39 -8.57
C ASN A 306 -5.61 -8.29 -7.60
N ASN A 307 -6.27 -7.26 -8.10
CA ASN A 307 -6.75 -6.12 -7.31
C ASN A 307 -8.23 -5.90 -7.57
N THR A 308 -9.04 -5.80 -6.51
CA THR A 308 -10.50 -5.66 -6.56
C THR A 308 -10.94 -4.47 -7.41
N HIS A 309 -10.26 -3.33 -7.28
CA HIS A 309 -10.58 -2.11 -8.04
C HIS A 309 -10.39 -2.24 -9.56
N LYS A 310 -9.68 -3.28 -10.02
CA LYS A 310 -9.51 -3.58 -11.45
C LYS A 310 -10.28 -4.82 -11.87
N SER A 311 -10.25 -5.89 -11.06
CA SER A 311 -10.88 -7.16 -11.42
C SER A 311 -12.40 -7.04 -11.48
N VAL A 312 -13.03 -6.38 -10.50
CA VAL A 312 -14.49 -6.27 -10.46
C VAL A 312 -15.04 -5.41 -11.61
N PRO A 313 -14.46 -4.24 -11.98
CA PRO A 313 -14.88 -3.55 -13.21
C PRO A 313 -14.73 -4.39 -14.48
N ILE A 314 -13.70 -5.22 -14.59
CA ILE A 314 -13.52 -6.14 -15.73
C ILE A 314 -14.62 -7.20 -15.73
N ILE A 315 -14.99 -7.77 -14.57
CA ILE A 315 -16.09 -8.75 -14.46
C ILE A 315 -17.43 -8.15 -14.86
N LEU A 316 -17.65 -6.88 -14.57
CA LEU A 316 -18.93 -6.21 -14.76
C LEU A 316 -19.10 -5.50 -16.12
N SER A 317 -18.07 -5.44 -16.96
CA SER A 317 -18.08 -4.66 -18.21
C SER A 317 -17.42 -5.42 -19.38
N ALA A 318 -17.39 -4.78 -20.54
CA ALA A 318 -16.65 -5.27 -21.70
C ALA A 318 -15.12 -5.05 -21.61
N ALA A 319 -14.62 -4.53 -20.50
CA ALA A 319 -13.20 -4.27 -20.28
C ALA A 319 -12.36 -5.55 -20.20
N SER A 320 -11.12 -5.41 -20.57
CA SER A 320 -10.07 -6.43 -20.38
C SER A 320 -8.81 -5.79 -19.81
N ALA A 321 -7.81 -6.59 -19.45
CA ALA A 321 -6.50 -6.07 -19.05
C ALA A 321 -5.83 -5.26 -20.18
N GLU A 322 -6.08 -5.64 -21.45
CA GLU A 322 -5.54 -4.95 -22.62
C GLU A 322 -6.32 -3.67 -22.97
N ASN A 323 -7.63 -3.69 -22.79
CA ASN A 323 -8.53 -2.57 -23.08
C ASN A 323 -9.31 -2.13 -21.82
N TYR A 324 -8.57 -1.77 -20.79
CA TYR A 324 -9.19 -1.36 -19.51
C TYR A 324 -9.91 0.00 -19.60
N GLY A 325 -9.53 0.83 -20.56
CA GLY A 325 -10.03 2.20 -20.70
C GLY A 325 -11.54 2.33 -20.90
N VAL A 326 -12.18 1.32 -21.47
CA VAL A 326 -13.62 1.32 -21.77
C VAL A 326 -14.51 1.46 -20.54
N ILE A 327 -14.03 1.08 -19.35
CA ILE A 327 -14.78 1.24 -18.10
C ILE A 327 -15.22 2.68 -17.82
N TYR A 328 -14.53 3.67 -18.41
CA TYR A 328 -14.84 5.08 -18.17
C TYR A 328 -15.90 5.65 -19.11
N ASP A 329 -16.13 4.96 -20.23
CA ASP A 329 -16.99 5.47 -21.33
C ASP A 329 -18.19 4.55 -21.61
N GLU A 330 -18.10 3.28 -21.17
CA GLU A 330 -19.15 2.27 -21.36
C GLU A 330 -19.82 1.92 -20.04
N LYS A 331 -21.06 1.42 -20.13
CA LYS A 331 -21.84 0.97 -18.98
C LYS A 331 -21.55 -0.48 -18.61
N SER A 332 -22.00 -0.89 -17.42
CA SER A 332 -21.83 -2.24 -16.91
C SER A 332 -22.92 -3.19 -17.37
N ILE A 333 -22.72 -4.49 -17.13
CA ILE A 333 -23.72 -5.55 -17.37
C ILE A 333 -25.06 -5.25 -16.66
N VAL A 334 -25.03 -4.48 -15.57
CA VAL A 334 -26.24 -4.05 -14.85
C VAL A 334 -27.16 -3.27 -15.79
N THR A 335 -26.60 -2.32 -16.55
CA THR A 335 -27.36 -1.57 -17.56
C THR A 335 -27.84 -2.46 -18.71
N ALA A 336 -27.03 -3.44 -19.14
CA ALA A 336 -27.46 -4.37 -20.20
C ALA A 336 -28.70 -5.16 -19.81
N PHE A 337 -28.76 -5.69 -18.59
CA PHE A 337 -29.95 -6.36 -18.07
C PHE A 337 -31.15 -5.40 -17.91
N LYS A 338 -30.89 -4.17 -17.45
CA LYS A 338 -31.92 -3.15 -17.32
C LYS A 338 -32.55 -2.78 -18.68
N GLU A 339 -31.73 -2.62 -19.73
CA GLU A 339 -32.20 -2.38 -21.10
C GLU A 339 -33.00 -3.58 -21.64
N ALA A 340 -32.66 -4.80 -21.23
CA ALA A 340 -33.38 -6.02 -21.59
C ALA A 340 -34.69 -6.22 -20.79
N GLY A 341 -35.08 -5.26 -19.93
CA GLY A 341 -36.33 -5.27 -19.19
C GLY A 341 -36.30 -6.00 -17.85
N PHE A 342 -35.11 -6.31 -17.29
CA PHE A 342 -34.97 -6.85 -15.94
C PHE A 342 -34.99 -5.73 -14.91
N ARG A 343 -35.64 -5.94 -13.79
CA ARG A 343 -35.41 -5.14 -12.59
C ARG A 343 -34.02 -5.46 -12.03
N THR A 344 -33.24 -4.43 -11.80
CA THR A 344 -31.83 -4.60 -11.38
C THR A 344 -31.65 -4.24 -9.92
N LEU A 345 -30.98 -5.12 -9.17
CA LEU A 345 -30.68 -4.98 -7.75
C LEU A 345 -29.20 -5.22 -7.50
N VAL A 346 -28.57 -4.34 -6.74
CA VAL A 346 -27.21 -4.56 -6.23
C VAL A 346 -27.22 -4.46 -4.71
N ILE A 347 -26.65 -5.45 -4.03
CA ILE A 347 -26.42 -5.43 -2.58
C ILE A 347 -24.92 -5.66 -2.34
N ALA A 348 -24.23 -4.69 -1.75
CA ALA A 348 -22.80 -4.76 -1.54
C ALA A 348 -22.42 -4.63 -0.05
N ASN A 349 -21.61 -5.56 0.44
CA ASN A 349 -21.06 -5.54 1.81
C ASN A 349 -19.71 -4.80 1.88
N GLN A 350 -19.40 -3.98 0.88
CA GLN A 350 -18.19 -3.17 0.80
C GLN A 350 -18.53 -1.70 0.61
N LYS A 351 -17.72 -0.80 1.17
CA LYS A 351 -17.87 0.64 0.97
C LYS A 351 -17.26 1.05 -0.38
N LEU A 352 -18.09 1.38 -1.33
CA LEU A 352 -17.69 1.59 -2.73
C LEU A 352 -17.98 3.01 -3.26
N THR A 353 -18.16 3.98 -2.37
CA THR A 353 -18.72 5.31 -2.68
C THR A 353 -17.99 6.10 -3.76
N THR A 354 -16.67 5.97 -3.87
CA THR A 354 -15.83 6.75 -4.81
C THR A 354 -15.15 5.92 -5.89
N SER A 355 -15.34 4.60 -5.87
CA SER A 355 -14.73 3.67 -6.82
C SER A 355 -15.53 3.54 -8.11
N MET A 356 -14.89 3.04 -9.17
CA MET A 356 -15.57 2.68 -10.43
C MET A 356 -16.61 1.59 -10.23
N ILE A 357 -16.37 0.66 -9.28
CA ILE A 357 -17.32 -0.37 -8.87
C ILE A 357 -18.62 0.27 -8.36
N GLY A 358 -18.49 1.25 -7.46
CA GLY A 358 -19.65 1.98 -6.95
C GLY A 358 -20.38 2.79 -8.03
N ALA A 359 -19.69 3.26 -9.06
CA ALA A 359 -20.30 3.90 -10.21
C ALA A 359 -21.16 2.91 -11.00
N PHE A 360 -20.65 1.71 -11.29
CA PHE A 360 -21.40 0.63 -11.95
C PHE A 360 -22.60 0.16 -11.12
N TYR A 361 -22.46 0.04 -9.80
CA TYR A 361 -23.55 -0.40 -8.93
C TYR A 361 -24.69 0.60 -8.85
N ARG A 362 -24.41 1.89 -8.99
CA ARG A 362 -25.43 2.94 -9.07
C ARG A 362 -26.21 2.97 -10.39
N GLU A 363 -25.86 2.14 -11.38
CA GLU A 363 -26.67 1.94 -12.58
C GLU A 363 -27.93 1.13 -12.29
N ALA A 364 -27.95 0.32 -11.22
CA ALA A 364 -29.07 -0.50 -10.82
C ALA A 364 -30.29 0.34 -10.41
N ASP A 365 -31.49 -0.24 -10.57
CA ASP A 365 -32.73 0.36 -10.08
C ASP A 365 -32.75 0.50 -8.56
N THR A 366 -32.12 -0.48 -7.88
CA THR A 366 -31.93 -0.45 -6.43
C THR A 366 -30.49 -0.82 -6.09
N PHE A 367 -29.81 0.06 -5.34
CA PHE A 367 -28.48 -0.22 -4.79
C PHE A 367 -28.51 -0.10 -3.26
N ILE A 368 -28.18 -1.19 -2.57
CA ILE A 368 -28.09 -1.29 -1.11
C ILE A 368 -26.62 -1.39 -0.71
N ASP A 369 -26.11 -0.31 -0.13
CA ASP A 369 -24.74 -0.28 0.44
C ASP A 369 -24.81 -0.66 1.92
N MET A 370 -24.46 -1.90 2.26
CA MET A 370 -24.50 -2.44 3.62
C MET A 370 -23.52 -1.73 4.57
N SER A 371 -22.48 -1.11 4.03
CA SER A 371 -21.52 -0.35 4.85
C SER A 371 -22.15 0.86 5.55
N THR A 372 -23.29 1.34 5.05
CA THR A 372 -24.04 2.46 5.65
C THR A 372 -24.84 2.06 6.88
N PHE A 373 -25.13 0.77 7.08
CA PHE A 373 -25.89 0.25 8.22
C PHE A 373 -25.03 -0.09 9.44
N ASN A 374 -23.72 -0.07 9.29
CA ASN A 374 -22.80 -0.38 10.38
C ASN A 374 -22.61 0.85 11.30
N THR A 375 -23.58 1.10 12.20
CA THR A 375 -23.58 2.26 13.10
C THR A 375 -22.84 2.06 14.42
N GLY A 376 -22.33 0.86 14.71
CA GLY A 376 -21.90 0.48 16.06
C GLY A 376 -20.40 0.45 16.33
N SER A 377 -19.57 0.24 15.33
CA SER A 377 -18.11 0.26 15.48
C SER A 377 -17.46 0.42 14.10
N TYR A 378 -16.51 1.31 14.00
CA TYR A 378 -15.71 1.50 12.77
C TYR A 378 -14.82 0.29 12.44
N LEU A 379 -14.87 -0.78 13.26
CA LEU A 379 -13.94 -1.90 13.23
C LEU A 379 -14.56 -3.25 12.82
N THR A 380 -15.89 -3.35 12.68
CA THR A 380 -16.54 -4.63 12.34
C THR A 380 -17.32 -4.52 11.04
N SER A 381 -16.86 -5.23 9.99
CA SER A 381 -17.68 -5.52 8.82
C SER A 381 -18.80 -6.49 9.21
N LEU A 382 -19.97 -6.34 8.59
CA LEU A 382 -21.02 -7.33 8.69
C LEU A 382 -20.58 -8.64 8.03
N TYR A 383 -20.98 -9.78 8.57
CA TYR A 383 -20.83 -11.06 7.86
C TYR A 383 -21.68 -11.06 6.59
N ASP A 384 -21.23 -11.75 5.56
CA ASP A 384 -21.92 -11.76 4.25
C ASP A 384 -23.33 -12.34 4.32
N ALA A 385 -23.63 -13.19 5.31
CA ALA A 385 -24.99 -13.64 5.59
C ALA A 385 -26.00 -12.50 5.84
N ALA A 386 -25.51 -11.32 6.24
CA ALA A 386 -26.37 -10.14 6.42
C ALA A 386 -26.97 -9.60 5.10
N LEU A 387 -26.46 -10.01 3.94
CA LEU A 387 -27.01 -9.69 2.63
C LEU A 387 -28.38 -10.38 2.40
N LEU A 388 -28.56 -11.60 2.96
CA LEU A 388 -29.71 -12.46 2.68
C LEU A 388 -31.07 -11.86 3.07
N PRO A 389 -31.27 -11.28 4.26
CA PRO A 389 -32.56 -10.67 4.61
C PRO A 389 -32.97 -9.52 3.68
N TYR A 390 -32.00 -8.77 3.14
CA TYR A 390 -32.27 -7.70 2.18
C TYR A 390 -32.62 -8.27 0.80
N LEU A 391 -31.92 -9.33 0.39
CA LEU A 391 -32.23 -10.07 -0.83
C LEU A 391 -33.67 -10.63 -0.78
N GLU A 392 -34.03 -11.36 0.26
CA GLU A 392 -35.36 -11.92 0.47
C GLU A 392 -36.43 -10.83 0.40
N LYS A 393 -36.24 -9.74 1.14
CA LYS A 393 -37.18 -8.60 1.13
C LYS A 393 -37.35 -8.00 -0.28
N GLU A 394 -36.33 -7.91 -1.09
CA GLU A 394 -36.42 -7.37 -2.44
C GLU A 394 -37.04 -8.39 -3.41
N LEU A 395 -36.83 -9.67 -3.22
CA LEU A 395 -37.47 -10.73 -3.99
C LEU A 395 -39.00 -10.79 -3.76
N ASP A 396 -39.43 -10.53 -2.52
CA ASP A 396 -40.88 -10.54 -2.14
C ASP A 396 -41.65 -9.31 -2.60
N LYS A 397 -40.96 -8.23 -3.01
CA LYS A 397 -41.61 -6.98 -3.41
C LYS A 397 -42.29 -7.02 -4.79
N SER A 398 -41.83 -7.89 -5.67
CA SER A 398 -42.25 -7.87 -7.07
C SER A 398 -42.07 -9.24 -7.71
N ASP A 399 -42.99 -9.59 -8.62
CA ASP A 399 -42.87 -10.79 -9.46
C ASP A 399 -42.12 -10.56 -10.77
N GLU A 400 -41.48 -9.39 -10.93
CA GLU A 400 -40.70 -9.07 -12.11
C GLU A 400 -39.46 -9.97 -12.24
N ASP A 401 -38.99 -10.16 -13.46
CA ASP A 401 -37.70 -10.76 -13.73
C ASP A 401 -36.56 -9.90 -13.16
N MET A 402 -35.57 -10.50 -12.55
CA MET A 402 -34.53 -9.75 -11.83
C MET A 402 -33.13 -10.16 -12.24
N PHE A 403 -32.26 -9.16 -12.33
CA PHE A 403 -30.81 -9.34 -12.30
C PHE A 403 -30.27 -8.75 -11.01
N ILE A 404 -29.59 -9.59 -10.23
CA ILE A 404 -29.13 -9.27 -8.88
C ILE A 404 -27.61 -9.44 -8.80
N VAL A 405 -26.92 -8.43 -8.29
CA VAL A 405 -25.49 -8.52 -7.94
C VAL A 405 -25.35 -8.51 -6.44
N LEU A 406 -24.73 -9.55 -5.89
CA LEU A 406 -24.33 -9.63 -4.48
C LEU A 406 -22.81 -9.50 -4.41
N HIS A 407 -22.30 -8.44 -3.81
CA HIS A 407 -20.87 -8.25 -3.62
C HIS A 407 -20.51 -8.48 -2.17
N THR A 408 -19.80 -9.58 -1.92
CA THR A 408 -19.43 -10.02 -0.57
C THR A 408 -18.19 -9.28 -0.06
N TYR A 409 -18.00 -9.23 1.25
CA TYR A 409 -16.73 -8.86 1.85
C TYR A 409 -15.74 -10.04 1.84
N GLY A 410 -16.26 -11.25 1.75
CA GLY A 410 -15.57 -12.49 1.49
C GLY A 410 -14.40 -12.78 2.43
N SER A 411 -13.31 -13.24 1.83
CA SER A 411 -12.06 -13.58 2.52
C SER A 411 -11.05 -12.40 2.52
N HIS A 412 -11.53 -11.17 2.72
CA HIS A 412 -10.63 -10.02 2.89
C HIS A 412 -9.68 -10.23 4.08
N PHE A 413 -8.49 -9.59 4.10
CA PHE A 413 -7.50 -9.76 5.17
C PHE A 413 -8.11 -9.55 6.56
N ASN A 414 -7.44 -10.08 7.62
CA ASN A 414 -7.99 -10.45 8.90
C ASN A 414 -9.05 -11.56 8.78
N TYR A 415 -8.69 -12.60 8.02
CA TYR A 415 -9.57 -13.76 7.68
C TYR A 415 -10.37 -14.29 8.86
N HIS A 416 -9.78 -14.37 10.07
CA HIS A 416 -10.43 -14.86 11.29
C HIS A 416 -11.61 -13.99 11.77
N GLU A 417 -11.78 -12.79 11.22
CA GLU A 417 -12.88 -11.85 11.51
C GLU A 417 -14.02 -11.92 10.49
N ARG A 418 -13.89 -12.77 9.45
CA ARG A 418 -14.83 -12.80 8.31
C ARG A 418 -15.93 -13.86 8.46
N TYR A 419 -15.91 -14.63 9.52
CA TYR A 419 -16.91 -15.66 9.81
C TYR A 419 -17.20 -15.73 11.31
N PRO A 420 -18.44 -16.11 11.70
CA PRO A 420 -18.80 -16.30 13.09
C PRO A 420 -18.11 -17.52 13.70
N ALA A 421 -18.03 -17.56 15.03
CA ALA A 421 -17.24 -18.54 15.78
C ALA A 421 -17.63 -20.01 15.51
N GLU A 422 -18.86 -20.28 15.19
CA GLU A 422 -19.36 -21.61 14.85
C GLU A 422 -18.77 -22.20 13.55
N PHE A 423 -18.23 -21.33 12.67
CA PHE A 423 -17.54 -21.77 11.44
C PHE A 423 -16.03 -21.89 11.63
N ARG A 424 -15.51 -21.67 12.84
CA ARG A 424 -14.09 -21.81 13.17
C ARG A 424 -13.71 -23.28 13.35
N ILE A 425 -13.59 -24.00 12.23
CA ILE A 425 -13.31 -25.45 12.22
C ILE A 425 -11.80 -25.71 12.33
N TYR A 426 -10.98 -24.90 11.65
CA TYR A 426 -9.54 -25.07 11.60
C TYR A 426 -8.83 -24.06 12.50
N THR A 427 -7.92 -24.57 13.36
CA THR A 427 -7.16 -23.76 14.32
C THR A 427 -5.67 -24.09 14.25
N PRO A 428 -4.77 -23.11 14.50
CA PRO A 428 -5.05 -21.69 14.77
C PRO A 428 -5.53 -20.95 13.51
N ASP A 429 -6.57 -20.14 13.66
CA ASP A 429 -7.12 -19.32 12.57
C ASP A 429 -6.53 -17.89 12.54
N LYS A 430 -5.80 -17.53 13.60
CA LYS A 430 -5.05 -16.27 13.71
C LYS A 430 -3.56 -16.56 13.84
N ALA A 431 -2.78 -16.03 12.93
CA ALA A 431 -1.33 -16.11 12.98
C ALA A 431 -0.78 -15.03 13.94
N GLU A 432 -0.67 -15.37 15.23
CA GLU A 432 0.01 -14.50 16.21
C GLU A 432 1.53 -14.63 16.06
N GLY A 433 2.20 -13.50 15.80
CA GLY A 433 3.68 -13.43 15.81
C GLY A 433 4.40 -14.03 14.61
N ILE A 434 3.70 -14.56 13.62
CA ILE A 434 4.33 -15.00 12.37
C ILE A 434 4.42 -13.80 11.44
N ARG A 435 5.63 -13.26 11.24
CA ARG A 435 5.93 -12.49 10.04
C ARG A 435 5.56 -13.38 8.86
N GLN A 436 4.61 -12.96 8.04
CA GLN A 436 4.42 -13.56 6.74
C GLN A 436 5.70 -13.32 5.93
N SER A 437 6.68 -14.21 6.10
CA SER A 437 7.75 -14.32 5.14
C SER A 437 7.10 -14.94 3.91
N TYR A 438 6.75 -14.12 2.93
CA TYR A 438 6.50 -14.62 1.60
C TYR A 438 7.76 -15.36 1.16
N LYS A 439 7.78 -16.67 1.29
CA LYS A 439 8.76 -17.47 0.58
C LYS A 439 8.43 -17.31 -0.89
N LYS A 440 9.32 -16.69 -1.64
CA LYS A 440 9.38 -16.84 -3.09
C LYS A 440 9.60 -18.33 -3.34
N GLU A 441 8.59 -19.05 -3.79
CA GLU A 441 8.77 -20.28 -4.55
C GLU A 441 8.99 -19.90 -6.01
#